data_5870e73f291c3d017e1ce743ea948d24
#
_entry.id   5870e73f291c3d017e1ce743ea948d24
#
_cell.length_a   1.000
_cell.length_b   1.000
_cell.length_c   1.000
_cell.angle_alpha   90.00
_cell.angle_beta   90.00
_cell.angle_gamma   90.00
#
_symmetry.space_group_name_H-M   'P 1'
#
loop_
_entity.id
_entity.type
_entity.pdbx_description
1 polymer ?
#
loop_
_entity_poly.entity_id
_entity_poly.type
_entity_poly.pdbx_seq_one_letter_code
_entity_poly.pdbx_strand_id
1 'polypeptide(L)' 'MSGEIVNLMLTLRNQVKIYHWETKVYARHTATDALVDKLDDNIDKFVEVYIGKYGRP' A
#
# COMPACT_ATOMS: atom_id res chain seq x y z
N MET A 1 -12.20 11.23 7.20
CA MET A 1 -13.03 10.58 6.20
C MET A 1 -12.32 9.34 5.66
N SER A 2 -13.10 8.36 5.27
CA SER A 2 -12.57 7.08 4.80
C SER A 2 -11.71 7.20 3.53
N GLY A 3 -12.16 8.01 2.58
CA GLY A 3 -11.41 8.24 1.35
C GLY A 3 -10.03 8.86 1.60
N GLU A 4 -9.91 9.70 2.60
CA GLU A 4 -8.63 10.31 2.98
C GLU A 4 -7.66 9.28 3.55
N ILE A 5 -8.16 8.37 4.39
CA ILE A 5 -7.34 7.30 4.95
C ILE A 5 -6.84 6.36 3.85
N VAL A 6 -7.74 5.96 2.95
CA VAL A 6 -7.37 5.11 1.82
C VAL A 6 -6.33 5.80 0.94
N ASN A 7 -6.53 7.08 0.66
CA ASN A 7 -5.58 7.85 -0.14
C ASN A 7 -4.21 7.95 0.53
N LEU A 8 -4.18 8.12 1.85
CA LEU A 8 -2.92 8.13 2.60
C LEU A 8 -2.19 6.78 2.49
N MET A 9 -2.92 5.69 2.66
CA MET A 9 -2.36 4.34 2.54
C MET A 9 -1.79 4.08 1.14
N LEU A 10 -2.52 4.49 0.10
CA LEU A 10 -2.06 4.37 -1.29
C LEU A 10 -0.86 5.26 -1.56
N THR A 11 -0.81 6.44 -0.96
CA THR A 11 0.34 7.34 -1.08
C THR A 11 1.60 6.71 -0.49
N LEU A 12 1.50 6.10 0.68
CA LEU A 12 2.61 5.39 1.30
C LEU A 12 3.06 4.21 0.43
N ARG A 13 2.10 3.44 -0.07
CA ARG A 13 2.37 2.32 -0.99
C ARG A 13 3.12 2.81 -2.22
N ASN A 14 2.68 3.92 -2.80
CA ASN A 14 3.31 4.49 -3.99
C ASN A 14 4.74 4.97 -3.71
N GLN A 15 5.00 5.55 -2.54
CA GLN A 15 6.35 5.95 -2.15
C GLN A 15 7.29 4.76 -2.06
N VAL A 16 6.84 3.66 -1.48
CA VAL A 16 7.63 2.43 -1.41
C VAL A 16 7.89 1.88 -2.81
N LYS A 17 6.89 1.92 -3.70
CA LYS A 17 7.04 1.46 -5.08
C LYS A 17 8.05 2.30 -5.85
N ILE A 18 8.01 3.62 -5.67
CA ILE A 18 8.98 4.51 -6.30
C ILE A 18 10.40 4.21 -5.81
N TYR A 19 10.55 4.03 -4.50
CA TYR A 19 11.84 3.65 -3.92
C TYR A 19 12.34 2.31 -4.48
N HIS A 20 11.43 1.35 -4.63
CA HIS A 20 11.73 0.04 -5.22
C HIS A 20 12.36 0.19 -6.61
N TRP A 21 11.83 1.09 -7.42
CA TRP A 21 12.37 1.32 -8.76
C TRP A 21 13.65 2.15 -8.76
N GLU A 22 13.83 3.04 -7.79
CA GLU A 22 14.99 3.92 -7.73
C GLU A 22 16.23 3.26 -7.14
N THR A 23 16.06 2.27 -6.27
CA THR A 23 17.20 1.67 -5.58
C THR A 23 18.07 0.84 -6.52
N LYS A 24 19.38 0.99 -6.37
CA LYS A 24 20.38 0.20 -7.10
C LYS A 24 20.90 -0.99 -6.28
N VAL A 25 20.43 -1.12 -5.05
CA VAL A 25 20.83 -2.22 -4.15
C VAL A 25 19.84 -3.36 -4.33
N TYR A 26 20.31 -4.49 -4.84
CA TYR A 26 19.45 -5.62 -5.19
C TYR A 26 18.63 -6.13 -3.99
N ALA A 27 19.26 -6.24 -2.82
CA ALA A 27 18.58 -6.70 -1.61
C ALA A 27 17.42 -5.77 -1.22
N ARG A 28 17.59 -4.45 -1.39
CA ARG A 28 16.52 -3.47 -1.14
C ARG A 28 15.44 -3.54 -2.19
N HIS A 29 15.82 -3.78 -3.44
CA HIS A 29 14.87 -3.96 -4.54
C HIS A 29 13.94 -5.15 -4.25
N THR A 30 14.51 -6.28 -3.85
CA THR A 30 13.75 -7.48 -3.51
C THR A 30 12.87 -7.27 -2.27
N ALA A 31 13.44 -6.66 -1.22
CA ALA A 31 12.72 -6.41 0.03
C ALA A 31 11.55 -5.45 -0.17
N THR A 32 11.74 -4.40 -0.97
CA THR A 32 10.66 -3.44 -1.25
C THR A 32 9.59 -4.03 -2.15
N ASP A 33 9.93 -4.96 -3.04
CA ASP A 33 8.94 -5.68 -3.84
C ASP A 33 8.00 -6.48 -2.94
N ALA A 34 8.55 -7.26 -2.01
CA ALA A 34 7.77 -8.01 -1.04
C ALA A 34 6.94 -7.10 -0.14
N LEU A 35 7.49 -5.95 0.26
CA LEU A 35 6.78 -4.98 1.08
C LEU A 35 5.57 -4.39 0.34
N VAL A 36 5.73 -4.05 -0.94
CA VAL A 36 4.62 -3.51 -1.75
C VAL A 36 3.50 -4.55 -1.84
N ASP A 37 3.83 -5.81 -2.06
CA ASP A 37 2.82 -6.88 -2.12
C ASP A 37 2.04 -6.98 -0.81
N LYS A 38 2.73 -6.92 0.34
CA LYS A 38 2.08 -6.94 1.65
C LYS A 38 1.22 -5.70 1.88
N LEU A 39 1.69 -4.53 1.47
CA LEU A 39 0.94 -3.29 1.59
C LEU A 39 -0.34 -3.37 0.75
N ASP A 40 -0.25 -3.85 -0.48
CA ASP A 40 -1.42 -3.99 -1.35
C ASP A 40 -2.45 -4.94 -0.72
N ASP A 41 -2.02 -6.08 -0.20
CA ASP A 41 -2.92 -7.03 0.48
C ASP A 41 -3.56 -6.40 1.71
N ASN A 42 -2.80 -5.70 2.52
CA ASN A 42 -3.31 -5.10 3.76
C ASN A 42 -4.25 -3.94 3.46
N ILE A 43 -3.94 -3.12 2.46
CA ILE A 43 -4.82 -2.02 2.04
C ILE A 43 -6.13 -2.58 1.53
N ASP A 44 -6.06 -3.61 0.69
CA ASP A 44 -7.25 -4.26 0.13
C ASP A 44 -8.15 -4.82 1.24
N LYS A 45 -7.57 -5.54 2.19
CA LYS A 45 -8.30 -6.08 3.35
C LYS A 45 -8.92 -4.97 4.19
N PHE A 46 -8.18 -3.90 4.44
CA PHE A 46 -8.69 -2.76 5.19
C PHE A 46 -9.91 -2.15 4.50
N VAL A 47 -9.80 -1.93 3.19
CA VAL A 47 -10.89 -1.33 2.41
C VAL A 47 -12.10 -2.25 2.39
N GLU A 48 -11.91 -3.56 2.22
CA GLU A 48 -13.00 -4.54 2.21
C GLU A 48 -13.73 -4.57 3.56
N VAL A 49 -12.99 -4.58 4.67
CA VAL A 49 -13.58 -4.54 6.01
C VAL A 49 -14.33 -3.23 6.22
N TYR A 50 -13.76 -2.12 5.76
CA TYR A 50 -14.38 -0.81 5.86
C TYR A 50 -15.70 -0.77 5.09
N ILE A 51 -15.69 -1.26 3.85
CA ILE A 51 -16.89 -1.33 3.00
C ILE A 51 -17.99 -2.14 3.70
N GLY A 52 -17.63 -3.28 4.28
CA GLY A 52 -18.58 -4.15 4.96
C GLY A 52 -19.17 -3.53 6.21
N LYS A 53 -18.45 -2.63 6.88
CA LYS A 53 -18.84 -2.04 8.14
C LYS A 53 -19.48 -0.68 8.00
N TYR A 54 -18.98 0.16 7.11
CA TYR A 54 -19.37 1.57 7.00
C TYR A 54 -19.85 1.98 5.61
N GLY A 55 -19.79 1.08 4.66
CA GLY A 55 -20.08 1.40 3.26
C GLY A 55 -18.82 1.83 2.52
N ARG A 56 -18.99 2.26 1.28
CA ARG A 56 -17.87 2.58 0.42
C ARG A 56 -17.12 3.85 0.87
N PRO A 57 -15.80 3.87 0.70
CA PRO A 57 -15.02 5.05 1.09
C PRO A 57 -15.29 6.27 0.22
#